data_5a6e389a0150582a7963c3f17bbe1a76
#
_entry.id   5a6e389a0150582a7963c3f17bbe1a76
#
_cell.length_a   1.000
_cell.length_b   1.000
_cell.length_c   1.000
_cell.angle_alpha   90.00
_cell.angle_beta   90.00
_cell.angle_gamma   90.00
#
_symmetry.space_group_name_H-M   'P 1'
#
loop_
_entity.id
_entity.type
_entity.pdbx_description
1 polymer ?
#
loop_
_entity_poly.entity_id
_entity_poly.type
_entity_poly.pdbx_seq_one_letter_code
_entity_poly.pdbx_strand_id
1 'polypeptide(L)'
;MKNQIAIQMDNIETIDYEFDTSFLIGYEAQNRNYEIFYYNPKDLLIENGNIQATGYYLKLNLDQNNYFKYTSNKTKVELKNFSYIFLRQDPPFNMNYITSTYILDLLPKTTRVVNDPTA
;
A
#
# COMPACT_ATOMS: atom_id res chain seq x y z
N MET A 1 0.46 -19.08 4.87
CA MET A 1 0.79 -17.69 4.57
C MET A 1 -0.35 -17.02 3.83
N LYS A 2 -0.83 -15.92 4.33
CA LYS A 2 -1.92 -15.23 3.67
C LYS A 2 -1.42 -14.44 2.48
N ASN A 3 -2.24 -14.41 1.43
CA ASN A 3 -1.98 -13.55 0.29
C ASN A 3 -2.42 -12.13 0.64
N GLN A 4 -1.45 -11.24 0.82
CA GLN A 4 -1.70 -9.86 1.17
C GLN A 4 -0.87 -8.95 0.29
N ILE A 5 -1.44 -7.83 -0.10
CA ILE A 5 -0.69 -6.75 -0.72
C ILE A 5 -0.89 -5.47 0.06
N ALA A 6 0.16 -4.66 0.10
CA ALA A 6 0.10 -3.34 0.71
C ALA A 6 0.22 -2.29 -0.38
N ILE A 7 -0.48 -1.19 -0.23
CA ILE A 7 -0.39 -0.04 -1.14
C ILE A 7 0.07 1.15 -0.33
N GLN A 8 1.26 1.65 -0.67
CA GLN A 8 1.79 2.87 -0.07
C GLN A 8 1.41 4.03 -0.95
N MET A 9 0.58 4.92 -0.44
CA MET A 9 0.13 6.07 -1.22
C MET A 9 -0.33 7.17 -0.28
N ASP A 10 -0.41 8.37 -0.83
CA ASP A 10 -1.01 9.49 -0.11
C ASP A 10 -2.49 9.21 0.08
N ASN A 11 -3.21 10.16 0.58
CA ASN A 11 -4.57 9.98 1.04
C ASN A 11 -5.47 9.28 0.01
N ILE A 12 -5.94 8.08 0.34
CA ILE A 12 -6.83 7.31 -0.54
C ILE A 12 -8.16 8.03 -0.77
N GLU A 13 -8.55 8.93 0.13
CA GLU A 13 -9.82 9.64 0.01
C GLU A 13 -9.83 10.67 -1.10
N THR A 14 -8.66 10.98 -1.67
CA THR A 14 -8.53 12.00 -2.69
C THR A 14 -8.19 11.45 -4.07
N ILE A 15 -8.12 10.14 -4.26
CA ILE A 15 -7.78 9.56 -5.56
C ILE A 15 -8.97 9.59 -6.50
N ASP A 16 -8.66 9.60 -7.80
CA ASP A 16 -9.66 9.40 -8.83
C ASP A 16 -9.66 7.92 -9.18
N TYR A 17 -10.58 7.16 -8.59
CA TYR A 17 -10.53 5.72 -8.66
C TYR A 17 -10.64 5.17 -10.08
N GLU A 18 -11.27 5.92 -11.01
CA GLU A 18 -11.43 5.47 -12.38
C GLU A 18 -10.11 5.46 -13.15
N PHE A 19 -9.16 6.30 -12.76
CA PHE A 19 -7.90 6.46 -13.46
C PHE A 19 -6.68 6.11 -12.62
N ASP A 20 -6.88 5.72 -11.38
CA ASP A 20 -5.76 5.41 -10.49
C ASP A 20 -5.32 3.96 -10.70
N THR A 21 -4.10 3.79 -11.20
CA THR A 21 -3.55 2.47 -11.50
C THR A 21 -3.41 1.63 -10.23
N SER A 22 -2.98 2.23 -9.13
CA SER A 22 -2.83 1.50 -7.88
C SER A 22 -4.16 0.97 -7.37
N PHE A 23 -5.22 1.77 -7.51
CA PHE A 23 -6.56 1.33 -7.14
C PHE A 23 -6.99 0.13 -7.97
N LEU A 24 -6.77 0.20 -9.29
CA LEU A 24 -7.18 -0.88 -10.18
C LEU A 24 -6.39 -2.17 -9.91
N ILE A 25 -5.11 -2.05 -9.62
CA ILE A 25 -4.28 -3.20 -9.25
C ILE A 25 -4.81 -3.81 -7.96
N GLY A 26 -5.12 -2.98 -6.97
CA GLY A 26 -5.66 -3.45 -5.70
C GLY A 26 -7.00 -4.15 -5.88
N TYR A 27 -7.88 -3.58 -6.70
CA TYR A 27 -9.19 -4.18 -6.96
C TYR A 27 -9.04 -5.54 -7.63
N GLU A 28 -8.16 -5.66 -8.62
CA GLU A 28 -7.92 -6.93 -9.29
C GLU A 28 -7.34 -7.97 -8.33
N ALA A 29 -6.40 -7.56 -7.48
CA ALA A 29 -5.84 -8.45 -6.48
C ALA A 29 -6.88 -8.94 -5.49
N GLN A 30 -7.78 -8.04 -5.09
CA GLN A 30 -8.88 -8.41 -4.20
C GLN A 30 -9.76 -9.48 -4.83
N ASN A 31 -10.03 -9.36 -6.14
CA ASN A 31 -10.80 -10.36 -6.87
C ASN A 31 -10.09 -11.71 -6.94
N ARG A 32 -8.79 -11.73 -6.69
CA ARG A 32 -7.97 -12.96 -6.65
C ARG A 32 -7.71 -13.41 -5.23
N ASN A 33 -8.53 -12.95 -4.28
CA ASN A 33 -8.48 -13.36 -2.88
C ASN A 33 -7.27 -12.83 -2.10
N TYR A 34 -6.71 -11.71 -2.52
CA TYR A 34 -5.71 -11.02 -1.74
C TYR A 34 -6.39 -10.06 -0.78
N GLU A 35 -5.84 -9.94 0.42
CA GLU A 35 -6.21 -8.88 1.34
C GLU A 35 -5.46 -7.61 0.98
N ILE A 36 -6.12 -6.47 1.05
CA ILE A 36 -5.56 -5.18 0.67
C ILE A 36 -5.32 -4.34 1.91
N PHE A 37 -4.10 -3.90 2.09
CA PHE A 37 -3.70 -3.03 3.20
C PHE A 37 -3.22 -1.70 2.63
N TYR A 38 -3.66 -0.60 3.22
CA TYR A 38 -3.30 0.74 2.79
C TYR A 38 -2.58 1.46 3.91
N TYR A 39 -1.49 2.15 3.59
CA TYR A 39 -0.82 3.02 4.53
C TYR A 39 -0.21 4.21 3.80
N ASN A 40 0.00 5.29 4.56
CA ASN A 40 0.63 6.50 4.05
C ASN A 40 2.14 6.38 4.24
N PRO A 41 2.97 6.92 3.32
CA PRO A 41 4.43 6.83 3.47
C PRO A 41 4.96 7.32 4.82
N LYS A 42 4.33 8.30 5.41
CA LYS A 42 4.76 8.83 6.72
C LYS A 42 4.58 7.85 7.87
N ASP A 43 3.78 6.80 7.67
CA ASP A 43 3.49 5.80 8.68
C ASP A 43 4.38 4.57 8.58
N LEU A 44 5.38 4.61 7.74
CA LEU A 44 6.39 3.56 7.60
C LEU A 44 7.46 3.76 8.66
N LEU A 45 7.88 2.67 9.32
CA LEU A 45 8.92 2.77 10.34
C LEU A 45 9.76 1.51 10.42
N ILE A 46 10.94 1.64 11.00
CA ILE A 46 11.81 0.52 11.32
C ILE A 46 11.89 0.43 12.84
N GLU A 47 11.63 -0.76 13.35
CA GLU A 47 11.74 -1.00 14.80
C GLU A 47 12.38 -2.35 15.02
N ASN A 48 13.49 -2.38 15.74
CA ASN A 48 14.24 -3.61 16.05
C ASN A 48 14.58 -4.42 14.79
N GLY A 49 14.91 -3.74 13.71
CA GLY A 49 15.24 -4.39 12.45
C GLY A 49 14.04 -4.84 11.63
N ASN A 50 12.83 -4.64 12.12
CA ASN A 50 11.60 -4.97 11.40
C ASN A 50 11.03 -3.74 10.73
N ILE A 51 10.56 -3.91 9.50
CA ILE A 51 9.94 -2.82 8.76
C ILE A 51 8.44 -2.96 8.92
N GLN A 52 7.82 -1.92 9.47
CA GLN A 52 6.42 -1.92 9.85
C GLN A 52 5.71 -0.73 9.24
N ALA A 53 4.40 -0.86 9.09
CA ALA A 53 3.56 0.23 8.65
C ALA A 53 2.27 0.22 9.45
N THR A 54 1.73 1.40 9.69
CA THR A 54 0.44 1.55 10.38
C THR A 54 -0.58 2.05 9.36
N GLY A 55 -1.68 1.36 9.25
CA GLY A 55 -2.70 1.72 8.29
C GLY A 55 -3.96 0.89 8.47
N TYR A 56 -4.66 0.63 7.36
CA TYR A 56 -5.97 -0.02 7.41
C TYR A 56 -6.08 -1.09 6.35
N TYR A 57 -6.76 -2.19 6.69
CA TYR A 57 -7.23 -3.12 5.66
C TYR A 57 -8.45 -2.50 4.97
N LEU A 58 -8.56 -2.75 3.67
CA LEU A 58 -9.60 -2.15 2.85
C LEU A 58 -10.36 -3.19 2.07
N LYS A 59 -11.60 -2.84 1.72
CA LYS A 59 -12.33 -3.47 0.64
C LYS A 59 -12.57 -2.42 -0.43
N LEU A 60 -12.25 -2.77 -1.68
CA LEU A 60 -12.37 -1.86 -2.82
C LEU A 60 -13.61 -2.20 -3.64
N ASN A 61 -14.27 -1.18 -4.16
CA ASN A 61 -15.47 -1.30 -4.98
C ASN A 61 -15.37 -0.38 -6.19
N LEU A 62 -16.03 -0.78 -7.29
CA LEU A 62 -16.14 0.09 -8.46
C LEU A 62 -17.39 0.94 -8.35
N ASP A 63 -17.46 1.76 -7.32
CA ASP A 63 -18.59 2.63 -7.05
C ASP A 63 -18.06 4.03 -6.78
N GLN A 64 -18.45 4.98 -7.60
CA GLN A 64 -17.95 6.36 -7.51
C GLN A 64 -18.15 6.99 -6.14
N ASN A 65 -19.24 6.67 -5.47
CA ASN A 65 -19.56 7.26 -4.18
C ASN A 65 -19.02 6.46 -3.00
N ASN A 66 -18.53 5.24 -3.24
CA ASN A 66 -18.12 4.35 -2.17
C ASN A 66 -17.09 3.37 -2.70
N TYR A 67 -15.98 3.90 -3.24
CA TYR A 67 -14.98 3.07 -3.90
C TYR A 67 -14.06 2.33 -2.93
N PHE A 68 -14.06 2.70 -1.67
CA PHE A 68 -13.29 1.97 -0.66
C PHE A 68 -14.02 1.97 0.67
N LYS A 69 -13.65 0.99 1.50
CA LYS A 69 -14.18 0.88 2.86
C LYS A 69 -13.08 0.31 3.75
N TYR A 70 -12.86 0.94 4.88
CA TYR A 70 -11.98 0.38 5.89
C TYR A 70 -12.64 -0.83 6.53
N THR A 71 -11.93 -1.96 6.54
CA THR A 71 -12.45 -3.18 7.16
C THR A 71 -11.78 -3.48 8.49
N SER A 72 -10.85 -2.63 8.92
CA SER A 72 -10.18 -2.77 10.20
C SER A 72 -10.00 -1.42 10.84
N ASN A 73 -9.70 -1.43 12.13
CA ASN A 73 -9.20 -0.25 12.82
C ASN A 73 -7.76 -0.01 12.40
N LYS A 74 -7.20 1.12 12.81
CA LYS A 74 -5.81 1.43 12.55
C LYS A 74 -4.93 0.32 13.12
N THR A 75 -4.13 -0.28 12.26
CA THR A 75 -3.40 -1.51 12.57
C THR A 75 -1.95 -1.37 12.19
N LYS A 76 -1.05 -1.85 13.04
CA LYS A 76 0.38 -1.91 12.73
C LYS A 76 0.70 -3.31 12.22
N VAL A 77 1.35 -3.40 11.07
CA VAL A 77 1.69 -4.67 10.43
C VAL A 77 3.17 -4.73 10.10
N GLU A 78 3.69 -5.95 9.96
CA GLU A 78 5.05 -6.16 9.47
C GLU A 78 4.99 -6.42 7.97
N LEU A 79 5.71 -5.61 7.20
CA LEU A 79 5.62 -5.66 5.76
C LEU A 79 6.22 -6.93 5.16
N LYS A 80 7.09 -7.62 5.88
CA LYS A 80 7.63 -8.90 5.41
C LYS A 80 6.57 -9.97 5.25
N ASN A 81 5.39 -9.79 5.86
CA ASN A 81 4.29 -10.74 5.76
C ASN A 81 3.44 -10.54 4.51
N PHE A 82 3.79 -9.57 3.69
CA PHE A 82 3.05 -9.24 2.48
C PHE A 82 3.75 -9.79 1.25
N SER A 83 2.96 -10.22 0.26
CA SER A 83 3.52 -10.73 -1.00
C SER A 83 4.04 -9.60 -1.87
N TYR A 84 3.31 -8.48 -1.90
CA TYR A 84 3.65 -7.33 -2.72
C TYR A 84 3.41 -6.04 -1.96
N ILE A 85 4.24 -5.04 -2.24
CA ILE A 85 4.04 -3.68 -1.79
C ILE A 85 4.08 -2.79 -3.01
N PHE A 86 2.99 -2.11 -3.31
CA PHE A 86 2.91 -1.18 -4.42
C PHE A 86 3.15 0.23 -3.92
N LEU A 87 4.14 0.89 -4.51
CA LEU A 87 4.46 2.27 -4.17
C LEU A 87 3.78 3.19 -5.16
N ARG A 88 2.92 4.04 -4.64
CA ARG A 88 2.24 5.06 -5.41
C ARG A 88 2.56 6.41 -4.78
N GLN A 89 3.14 7.29 -5.55
CA GLN A 89 3.52 8.60 -5.05
C GLN A 89 3.22 9.65 -6.09
N ASP A 90 2.45 10.66 -5.71
CA ASP A 90 2.16 11.77 -6.60
C ASP A 90 3.31 12.77 -6.57
N PRO A 91 3.65 13.38 -7.71
CA PRO A 91 4.66 14.45 -7.73
C PRO A 91 4.18 15.65 -6.91
N PRO A 92 5.10 16.44 -6.35
CA PRO A 92 6.53 16.26 -6.42
C PRO A 92 7.02 15.19 -5.43
N PHE A 93 8.04 14.44 -5.85
CA PHE A 93 8.68 13.48 -4.97
C PHE A 93 9.48 14.21 -3.92
N ASN A 94 9.29 13.83 -2.67
CA ASN A 94 9.95 14.48 -1.56
C ASN A 94 10.84 13.50 -0.80
N MET A 95 11.48 13.98 0.27
CA MET A 95 12.39 13.15 1.05
C MET A 95 11.70 11.94 1.67
N ASN A 96 10.42 12.07 2.02
CA ASN A 96 9.69 10.94 2.59
C ASN A 96 9.59 9.78 1.59
N TYR A 97 9.36 10.11 0.32
CA TYR A 97 9.31 9.08 -0.72
C TYR A 97 10.68 8.40 -0.87
N ILE A 98 11.74 9.18 -0.96
CA ILE A 98 13.11 8.66 -1.13
C ILE A 98 13.49 7.79 0.06
N THR A 99 13.21 8.25 1.27
CA THR A 99 13.49 7.49 2.49
C THR A 99 12.72 6.17 2.49
N SER A 100 11.45 6.19 2.07
CA SER A 100 10.63 4.99 2.01
C SER A 100 11.24 3.95 1.07
N THR A 101 11.74 4.36 -0.10
CA THR A 101 12.32 3.41 -1.03
C THR A 101 13.56 2.73 -0.46
N TYR A 102 14.41 3.48 0.25
CA TYR A 102 15.58 2.88 0.91
C TYR A 102 15.18 1.90 2.00
N ILE A 103 14.19 2.25 2.80
CA ILE A 103 13.71 1.36 3.87
C ILE A 103 13.16 0.08 3.29
N LEU A 104 12.35 0.18 2.24
CA LEU A 104 11.69 -0.98 1.65
C LEU A 104 12.69 -1.91 0.96
N ASP A 105 13.84 -1.39 0.52
CA ASP A 105 14.88 -2.23 -0.05
C ASP A 105 15.48 -3.22 0.96
N LEU A 106 15.25 -3.01 2.24
CA LEU A 106 15.73 -3.91 3.30
C LEU A 106 14.83 -5.11 3.52
N LEU A 107 13.68 -5.16 2.86
CA LEU A 107 12.76 -6.28 3.00
C LEU A 107 13.31 -7.55 2.36
N PRO A 108 12.92 -8.73 2.88
CA PRO A 108 13.34 -9.99 2.26
C PRO A 108 12.77 -10.11 0.85
N LYS A 109 13.43 -10.92 0.03
CA LYS A 109 13.05 -11.09 -1.38
C LYS A 109 11.68 -11.75 -1.58
N THR A 110 11.14 -12.34 -0.53
CA THR A 110 9.79 -12.92 -0.58
C THR A 110 8.70 -11.86 -0.62
N THR A 111 9.05 -10.62 -0.29
CA THR A 111 8.16 -9.48 -0.41
C THR A 111 8.65 -8.62 -1.57
N ARG A 112 7.84 -8.49 -2.62
CA ARG A 112 8.21 -7.72 -3.79
C ARG A 112 7.70 -6.30 -3.68
N VAL A 113 8.59 -5.35 -3.94
CA VAL A 113 8.25 -3.93 -3.94
C VAL A 113 8.13 -3.49 -5.40
N VAL A 114 6.98 -2.94 -5.75
CA VAL A 114 6.67 -2.50 -7.11
C VAL A 114 6.41 -1.01 -7.12
N ASN A 115 7.19 -0.28 -7.89
CA ASN A 115 6.95 1.14 -8.10
C ASN A 115 5.96 1.32 -9.24
N ASP A 116 5.06 2.29 -9.08
CA ASP A 116 4.18 2.69 -10.16
C ASP A 116 4.91 3.75 -10.99
N PRO A 117 5.38 3.40 -12.19
CA PRO A 117 6.16 4.35 -12.98
C PRO A 117 5.34 5.45 -13.60
N THR A 118 4.02 5.37 -13.54
CA THR A 118 3.15 6.38 -14.15
C THR A 118 2.71 7.43 -13.16
N ALA A 119 3.16 7.32 -11.94
CA ALA A 119 2.79 8.26 -10.89
C ALA A 119 3.18 9.68 -11.23
#